data_eccd456fd33c1cd70ddbdafc952416d5
#
_entry.id   eccd456fd33c1cd70ddbdafc952416d5
#
_cell.length_a   1.000
_cell.length_b   1.000
_cell.length_c   1.000
_cell.angle_alpha   90.00
_cell.angle_beta   90.00
_cell.angle_gamma   90.00
#
_symmetry.space_group_name_H-M   'P 1'
#
loop_
_entity.id
_entity.type
_entity.pdbx_description
1 polymer ?
#
loop_
_entity_poly.entity_id
_entity_poly.type
_entity_poly.pdbx_seq_one_letter_code
_entity_poly.pdbx_strand_id
1 'polypeptide(L)'
;ILVKLIVHKNKAVYHYQSVRNTQTDFPVLTCAAAKRADGAYRFIIGARPGRAVLFEASAETIQALVEEKQKAETKADADTRENKDKAQIEKKAVCLATWVRDQVQTSSNMRGSAEYRKHLTGVLIKRAVRVLEDR
;
A
#
# COMPACT_ATOMS: atom_id res chain seq x y z
N ILE A 1 0.53 30.62 -6.08
CA ILE A 1 1.74 30.79 -5.25
C ILE A 1 1.50 30.09 -3.92
N LEU A 2 2.37 29.15 -3.52
CA LEU A 2 2.31 28.50 -2.22
C LEU A 2 2.94 29.45 -1.18
N VAL A 3 2.14 29.90 -0.20
CA VAL A 3 2.58 30.86 0.83
C VAL A 3 2.99 30.15 2.13
N LYS A 4 2.29 29.06 2.49
CA LYS A 4 2.53 28.37 3.78
C LYS A 4 2.11 26.91 3.69
N LEU A 5 2.92 26.02 4.26
CA LEU A 5 2.59 24.63 4.53
C LEU A 5 2.58 24.37 6.03
N ILE A 6 1.47 23.86 6.55
CA ILE A 6 1.33 23.50 7.96
C ILE A 6 1.24 21.98 8.05
N VAL A 7 2.16 21.37 8.80
CA VAL A 7 2.17 19.94 9.08
C VAL A 7 1.89 19.71 10.55
N HIS A 8 0.75 19.10 10.85
CA HIS A 8 0.40 18.71 12.22
C HIS A 8 1.16 17.42 12.61
N LYS A 9 1.88 17.49 13.72
CA LYS A 9 2.55 16.28 14.27
C LYS A 9 1.50 15.29 14.76
N ASN A 10 1.69 14.03 14.44
CA ASN A 10 0.85 12.93 14.92
C ASN A 10 1.72 11.68 15.22
N LYS A 11 1.11 10.66 15.82
CA LYS A 11 1.79 9.40 16.17
C LYS A 11 1.75 8.35 15.05
N ALA A 12 1.48 8.74 13.81
CA ALA A 12 1.48 7.82 12.70
C ALA A 12 2.91 7.47 12.26
N VAL A 13 3.09 6.24 11.78
CA VAL A 13 4.33 5.77 11.13
C VAL A 13 4.16 5.96 9.63
N TYR A 14 5.19 6.47 8.97
CA TYR A 14 5.15 6.79 7.54
C TYR A 14 6.23 6.03 6.78
N HIS A 15 5.89 5.64 5.56
CA HIS A 15 6.82 5.06 4.60
C HIS A 15 6.54 5.62 3.20
N TYR A 16 7.61 5.98 2.47
CA TYR A 16 7.54 6.45 1.09
C TYR A 16 8.49 5.66 0.21
N GLN A 17 8.03 5.32 -0.97
CA GLN A 17 8.82 4.66 -2.00
C GLN A 17 8.40 5.10 -3.41
N SER A 18 9.36 5.06 -4.34
CA SER A 18 9.13 5.39 -5.74
C SER A 18 9.86 4.41 -6.64
N VAL A 19 9.27 4.12 -7.79
CA VAL A 19 9.91 3.35 -8.87
C VAL A 19 10.23 4.30 -10.00
N ARG A 20 11.46 4.24 -10.50
CA ARG A 20 11.98 5.07 -11.59
C ARG A 20 12.71 4.19 -12.60
N ASN A 21 12.72 4.59 -13.86
CA ASN A 21 13.49 3.90 -14.90
C ASN A 21 14.99 4.18 -14.74
N THR A 22 15.35 5.42 -14.41
CA THR A 22 16.71 5.84 -14.08
C THR A 22 16.72 6.71 -12.83
N GLN A 23 17.88 6.88 -12.21
CA GLN A 23 18.02 7.62 -10.96
C GLN A 23 17.53 9.08 -11.04
N THR A 24 17.71 9.72 -12.18
CA THR A 24 17.37 11.14 -12.40
C THR A 24 15.99 11.36 -13.07
N ASP A 25 15.31 10.28 -13.49
CA ASP A 25 14.03 10.40 -14.18
C ASP A 25 12.86 10.65 -13.20
N PHE A 26 11.74 11.14 -13.74
CA PHE A 26 10.48 11.19 -13.01
C PHE A 26 10.01 9.78 -12.66
N PRO A 27 9.31 9.60 -11.53
CA PRO A 27 8.87 8.28 -11.14
C PRO A 27 7.83 7.70 -12.10
N VAL A 28 7.92 6.40 -12.31
CA VAL A 28 6.89 5.60 -12.99
C VAL A 28 5.66 5.50 -12.10
N LEU A 29 5.89 5.28 -10.79
CA LEU A 29 4.86 5.24 -9.75
C LEU A 29 5.46 5.63 -8.40
N THR A 30 4.66 6.29 -7.56
CA THR A 30 5.01 6.60 -6.18
C THR A 30 3.96 6.04 -5.24
N CYS A 31 4.40 5.58 -4.07
CA CYS A 31 3.52 5.13 -3.00
C CYS A 31 3.99 5.75 -1.69
N ALA A 32 3.13 6.56 -1.07
CA ALA A 32 3.27 6.95 0.32
C ALA A 32 2.26 6.17 1.15
N ALA A 33 2.70 5.63 2.27
CA ALA A 33 1.87 4.84 3.16
C ALA A 33 2.01 5.35 4.59
N ALA A 34 0.94 5.31 5.35
CA ALA A 34 0.92 5.63 6.76
C ALA A 34 0.10 4.60 7.54
N LYS A 35 0.59 4.21 8.71
CA LYS A 35 -0.15 3.46 9.73
C LYS A 35 -0.45 4.40 10.89
N ARG A 36 -1.71 4.60 11.16
CA ARG A 36 -2.18 5.46 12.26
C ARG A 36 -2.20 4.70 13.58
N ALA A 37 -2.25 5.44 14.68
CA ALA A 37 -2.33 4.86 16.03
C ALA A 37 -3.63 4.08 16.27
N ASP A 38 -4.69 4.38 15.54
CA ASP A 38 -5.97 3.65 15.55
C ASP A 38 -5.96 2.35 14.71
N GLY A 39 -4.81 1.99 14.13
CA GLY A 39 -4.66 0.82 13.27
C GLY A 39 -5.11 1.01 11.83
N ALA A 40 -5.61 2.17 11.46
CA ALA A 40 -6.01 2.49 10.09
C ALA A 40 -4.78 2.73 9.19
N TYR A 41 -4.90 2.36 7.92
CA TYR A 41 -3.89 2.60 6.90
C TYR A 41 -4.36 3.64 5.90
N ARG A 42 -3.40 4.45 5.46
CA ARG A 42 -3.56 5.39 4.36
C ARG A 42 -2.51 5.12 3.30
N PHE A 43 -2.94 5.04 2.05
CA PHE A 43 -2.06 4.88 0.89
C PHE A 43 -2.32 6.01 -0.10
N ILE A 44 -1.25 6.66 -0.53
CA ILE A 44 -1.32 7.69 -1.58
C ILE A 44 -0.52 7.18 -2.78
N ILE A 45 -1.23 6.96 -3.87
CA ILE A 45 -0.62 6.52 -5.13
C ILE A 45 -0.51 7.71 -6.08
N GLY A 46 0.73 8.05 -6.42
CA GLY A 46 1.06 9.15 -7.33
C GLY A 46 1.82 8.69 -8.56
N ALA A 47 2.11 9.61 -9.47
CA ALA A 47 2.76 9.38 -10.76
C ALA A 47 2.01 8.35 -11.66
N ARG A 48 0.69 8.24 -11.54
CA ARG A 48 -0.16 7.28 -12.24
C ARG A 48 -0.76 7.74 -13.57
N PRO A 49 -0.24 8.52 -14.43
CA PRO A 49 -0.53 9.86 -14.94
C PRO A 49 -1.90 10.39 -14.52
N GLY A 50 -1.87 11.51 -13.80
CA GLY A 50 -3.03 12.16 -13.20
C GLY A 50 -2.75 12.56 -11.75
N ARG A 51 -3.76 13.02 -11.03
CA ARG A 51 -3.64 13.39 -9.63
C ARG A 51 -3.33 12.19 -8.76
N ALA A 52 -2.56 12.39 -7.70
CA ALA A 52 -2.40 11.38 -6.66
C ALA A 52 -3.76 11.05 -6.02
N VAL A 53 -3.98 9.78 -5.69
CA VAL A 53 -5.23 9.30 -5.08
C VAL A 53 -4.91 8.73 -3.71
N LEU A 54 -5.77 9.09 -2.76
CA LEU A 54 -5.75 8.59 -1.38
C LEU A 54 -6.72 7.40 -1.26
N PHE A 55 -6.23 6.33 -0.63
CA PHE A 55 -7.01 5.19 -0.17
C PHE A 55 -6.89 5.09 1.35
N GLU A 56 -8.01 4.99 2.04
CA GLU A 56 -8.06 4.84 3.48
C GLU A 56 -8.74 3.52 3.84
N ALA A 57 -8.05 2.69 4.61
CA ALA A 57 -8.58 1.44 5.15
C ALA A 57 -8.66 1.57 6.67
N SER A 58 -9.88 1.58 7.23
CA SER A 58 -10.08 1.51 8.67
C SER A 58 -9.70 0.13 9.21
N ALA A 59 -9.49 0.01 10.51
CA ALA A 59 -9.21 -1.28 11.14
C ALA A 59 -10.31 -2.32 10.86
N GLU A 60 -11.58 -1.89 10.84
CA GLU A 60 -12.74 -2.73 10.50
C GLU A 60 -12.69 -3.21 9.04
N THR A 61 -12.36 -2.31 8.10
CA THR A 61 -12.20 -2.66 6.68
C THR A 61 -11.09 -3.69 6.49
N ILE A 62 -9.99 -3.54 7.21
CA ILE A 62 -8.86 -4.48 7.14
C ILE A 62 -9.25 -5.86 7.66
N GLN A 63 -9.98 -5.92 8.77
CA GLN A 63 -10.49 -7.18 9.30
C GLN A 63 -11.43 -7.86 8.32
N ALA A 64 -12.38 -7.15 7.76
CA ALA A 64 -13.32 -7.68 6.77
C ALA A 64 -12.58 -8.25 5.54
N LEU A 65 -11.59 -7.54 5.00
CA LEU A 65 -10.79 -7.99 3.86
C LEU A 65 -9.97 -9.27 4.18
N VAL A 66 -9.45 -9.38 5.40
CA VAL A 66 -8.70 -10.56 5.84
C VAL A 66 -9.62 -11.76 6.04
N GLU A 67 -10.81 -11.57 6.63
CA GLU A 67 -11.80 -12.62 6.84
C GLU A 67 -12.38 -13.15 5.51
N GLU A 68 -12.68 -12.25 4.57
CA GLU A 68 -13.17 -12.61 3.24
C GLU A 68 -12.17 -13.51 2.50
N LYS A 69 -10.88 -13.21 2.63
CA LYS A 69 -9.83 -13.99 2.00
C LYS A 69 -9.59 -15.33 2.73
N GLN A 70 -9.77 -15.38 4.04
CA GLN A 70 -9.69 -16.64 4.81
C GLN A 70 -10.81 -17.62 4.44
N LYS A 71 -12.01 -17.11 4.12
CA LYS A 71 -13.12 -17.95 3.62
C LYS A 71 -12.85 -18.51 2.22
N ALA A 72 -12.04 -17.81 1.42
CA ALA A 72 -11.68 -18.23 0.06
C ALA A 72 -10.49 -19.21 0.02
N GLU A 73 -9.63 -19.20 1.04
CA GLU A 73 -8.46 -20.07 1.15
C GLU A 73 -8.69 -21.16 2.22
N THR A 74 -9.34 -22.26 1.82
CA THR A 74 -9.41 -23.48 2.65
C THR A 74 -8.05 -24.19 2.61
N LYS A 75 -7.36 -24.23 3.77
CA LYS A 75 -6.18 -25.04 4.12
C LYS A 75 -4.81 -24.61 3.54
N ALA A 76 -3.97 -24.09 4.40
CA ALA A 76 -2.54 -24.37 4.42
C ALA A 76 -2.01 -24.19 5.85
N ASP A 77 -1.18 -25.12 6.24
CA ASP A 77 -0.73 -25.49 7.58
C ASP A 77 -0.16 -24.37 8.46
N ALA A 78 -0.47 -24.50 9.75
CA ALA A 78 0.07 -23.69 10.84
C ALA A 78 1.26 -24.42 11.47
N ASP A 79 2.45 -23.80 11.42
CA ASP A 79 3.53 -24.21 12.31
C ASP A 79 4.24 -22.96 12.89
N THR A 80 4.48 -23.04 14.23
CA THR A 80 5.31 -22.17 15.07
C THR A 80 4.86 -20.69 15.23
N ARG A 81 4.87 -20.17 16.48
CA ARG A 81 4.36 -18.84 16.89
C ARG A 81 4.99 -17.65 16.13
N GLU A 82 6.29 -17.66 15.90
CA GLU A 82 6.97 -16.63 15.10
C GLU A 82 6.55 -16.60 13.62
N ASN A 83 6.13 -17.75 13.09
CA ASN A 83 5.64 -17.87 11.74
C ASN A 83 4.19 -17.34 11.60
N LYS A 84 3.41 -17.34 12.69
CA LYS A 84 2.03 -16.83 12.69
C LYS A 84 1.96 -15.31 12.51
N ASP A 85 2.81 -14.56 13.20
CA ASP A 85 2.81 -13.08 13.09
C ASP A 85 3.26 -12.63 11.70
N LYS A 86 4.32 -13.22 11.17
CA LYS A 86 4.78 -12.97 9.79
C LYS A 86 3.73 -13.37 8.75
N ALA A 87 3.08 -14.50 8.94
CA ALA A 87 2.01 -14.95 8.05
C ALA A 87 0.79 -14.03 8.11
N GLN A 88 0.47 -13.48 9.28
CA GLN A 88 -0.63 -12.55 9.46
C GLN A 88 -0.33 -11.18 8.80
N ILE A 89 0.89 -10.68 8.96
CA ILE A 89 1.37 -9.46 8.26
C ILE A 89 1.31 -9.66 6.75
N GLU A 90 1.76 -10.80 6.26
CA GLU A 90 1.74 -11.10 4.82
C GLU A 90 0.31 -11.18 4.27
N LYS A 91 -0.61 -11.84 4.97
CA LYS A 91 -2.04 -11.89 4.61
C LYS A 91 -2.62 -10.47 4.53
N LYS A 92 -2.41 -9.66 5.56
CA LYS A 92 -2.83 -8.26 5.60
C LYS A 92 -2.26 -7.47 4.42
N ALA A 93 -0.95 -7.60 4.15
CA ALA A 93 -0.28 -6.92 3.06
C ALA A 93 -0.85 -7.30 1.69
N VAL A 94 -1.15 -8.58 1.48
CA VAL A 94 -1.76 -9.07 0.24
C VAL A 94 -3.20 -8.58 0.08
N CYS A 95 -4.01 -8.59 1.15
CA CYS A 95 -5.39 -8.09 1.10
C CYS A 95 -5.44 -6.60 0.74
N LEU A 96 -4.67 -5.77 1.46
CA LEU A 96 -4.59 -4.33 1.21
C LEU A 96 -4.04 -4.00 -0.18
N ALA A 97 -3.03 -4.74 -0.64
CA ALA A 97 -2.47 -4.56 -1.97
C ALA A 97 -3.46 -4.89 -3.09
N THR A 98 -4.22 -5.97 -2.93
CA THR A 98 -5.27 -6.35 -3.87
C THR A 98 -6.39 -5.32 -3.88
N TRP A 99 -6.88 -4.93 -2.72
CA TRP A 99 -7.94 -3.96 -2.54
C TRP A 99 -7.61 -2.60 -3.21
N VAL A 100 -6.42 -2.04 -2.98
CA VAL A 100 -6.01 -0.78 -3.63
C VAL A 100 -5.75 -0.97 -5.13
N ARG A 101 -5.08 -2.07 -5.53
CA ARG A 101 -4.80 -2.36 -6.93
C ARG A 101 -6.06 -2.43 -7.78
N ASP A 102 -7.13 -2.99 -7.24
CA ASP A 102 -8.36 -3.18 -7.99
C ASP A 102 -9.18 -1.89 -8.13
N GLN A 103 -8.98 -0.93 -7.22
CA GLN A 103 -9.63 0.37 -7.26
C GLN A 103 -8.81 1.46 -7.96
N VAL A 104 -7.46 1.30 -8.01
CA VAL A 104 -6.61 2.33 -8.61
C VAL A 104 -6.78 2.37 -10.12
N GLN A 105 -7.08 3.56 -10.63
CA GLN A 105 -7.07 3.84 -12.06
C GLN A 105 -5.68 4.34 -12.47
N THR A 106 -5.08 3.67 -13.41
CA THR A 106 -3.77 4.02 -13.98
C THR A 106 -3.91 4.25 -15.48
N SER A 107 -2.99 5.02 -16.05
CA SER A 107 -2.90 5.23 -17.50
C SER A 107 -1.48 5.06 -17.99
N SER A 108 -1.34 4.87 -19.31
CA SER A 108 -0.05 4.67 -19.97
C SER A 108 0.58 5.99 -20.36
N ASN A 109 1.90 6.04 -20.36
CA ASN A 109 2.71 7.08 -21.00
C ASN A 109 4.08 6.49 -21.40
N MET A 110 5.01 7.34 -21.89
CA MET A 110 6.35 6.90 -22.29
C MET A 110 7.17 6.19 -21.20
N ARG A 111 6.81 6.36 -19.91
CA ARG A 111 7.54 5.77 -18.76
C ARG A 111 7.03 4.41 -18.35
N GLY A 112 5.82 4.04 -18.75
CA GLY A 112 5.24 2.72 -18.40
C GLY A 112 3.78 2.61 -18.79
N SER A 113 3.34 1.36 -18.94
CA SER A 113 1.95 1.03 -19.26
C SER A 113 1.03 1.15 -18.04
N ALA A 114 -0.26 1.27 -18.27
CA ALA A 114 -1.28 1.25 -17.23
C ALA A 114 -1.25 -0.05 -16.42
N GLU A 115 -1.09 -1.19 -17.10
CA GLU A 115 -1.01 -2.52 -16.48
C GLU A 115 0.20 -2.65 -15.58
N TYR A 116 1.37 -2.20 -16.06
CA TYR A 116 2.60 -2.21 -15.26
C TYR A 116 2.44 -1.37 -13.98
N ARG A 117 1.86 -0.17 -14.07
CA ARG A 117 1.58 0.67 -12.90
C ARG A 117 0.58 0.03 -11.95
N LYS A 118 -0.45 -0.62 -12.47
CA LYS A 118 -1.41 -1.37 -11.66
C LYS A 118 -0.73 -2.51 -10.91
N HIS A 119 0.16 -3.26 -11.58
CA HIS A 119 0.98 -4.30 -10.94
C HIS A 119 1.90 -3.70 -9.87
N LEU A 120 2.63 -2.65 -10.19
CA LEU A 120 3.52 -1.96 -9.25
C LEU A 120 2.79 -1.46 -8.01
N THR A 121 1.55 -0.97 -8.13
CA THR A 121 0.74 -0.54 -6.98
C THR A 121 0.65 -1.68 -5.96
N GLY A 122 0.30 -2.87 -6.38
CA GLY A 122 0.24 -4.04 -5.50
C GLY A 122 1.57 -4.37 -4.83
N VAL A 123 2.67 -4.32 -5.59
CA VAL A 123 4.02 -4.59 -5.07
C VAL A 123 4.45 -3.55 -4.04
N LEU A 124 4.25 -2.26 -4.33
CA LEU A 124 4.66 -1.17 -3.45
C LEU A 124 3.86 -1.16 -2.13
N ILE A 125 2.56 -1.44 -2.19
CA ILE A 125 1.73 -1.53 -0.98
C ILE A 125 2.16 -2.71 -0.10
N LYS A 126 2.40 -3.89 -0.68
CA LYS A 126 2.92 -5.03 0.10
C LYS A 126 4.21 -4.69 0.85
N ARG A 127 5.17 -4.05 0.16
CA ARG A 127 6.43 -3.60 0.76
C ARG A 127 6.19 -2.57 1.86
N ALA A 128 5.31 -1.60 1.60
CA ALA A 128 4.99 -0.56 2.57
C ALA A 128 4.36 -1.13 3.85
N VAL A 129 3.38 -2.03 3.73
CA VAL A 129 2.74 -2.66 4.89
C VAL A 129 3.75 -3.42 5.75
N ARG A 130 4.63 -4.21 5.13
CA ARG A 130 5.69 -4.93 5.85
C ARG A 130 6.57 -3.98 6.67
N VAL A 131 7.05 -2.89 6.04
CA VAL A 131 7.89 -1.89 6.73
C VAL A 131 7.15 -1.16 7.85
N LEU A 132 5.85 -0.90 7.67
CA LEU A 132 5.01 -0.23 8.68
C LEU A 132 4.65 -1.15 9.87
N GLU A 133 4.66 -2.46 9.68
CA GLU A 133 4.45 -3.44 10.75
C GLU A 133 5.74 -3.76 11.52
N ASP A 134 6.91 -3.62 10.88
CA ASP A 134 8.23 -3.80 11.51
C ASP A 134 8.65 -2.64 12.43
N ARG A 135 7.95 -1.51 12.41
CA ARG A 135 8.26 -0.29 13.19
C ARG A 135 7.31 -0.11 14.37
#